data_ac71285c363af91c3de081c451e08422
#
_entry.id   ac71285c363af91c3de081c451e08422
#
_cell.length_a   1.000
_cell.length_b   1.000
_cell.length_c   1.000
_cell.angle_alpha   90.00
_cell.angle_beta   90.00
_cell.angle_gamma   90.00
#
_symmetry.space_group_name_H-M   'P 1'
#
loop_
_entity.id
_entity.type
_entity.pdbx_description
1 polymer ?
#
loop_
_entity_poly.entity_id
_entity_poly.type
_entity_poly.pdbx_seq_one_letter_code
_entity_poly.pdbx_strand_id
1 'polypeptide(L)'
;MSLFRKSLLILPLGLIFAITGWGQTAAFEGTVKGTDGKPVTGAQVKLERQDVKGNYTVNTDKKGHYFYGGLPLGNYKISVLVDGQEKDVRNGVRTKVGETSDISFDLAAAAGPPTVDESGRALSAAEKAENEKKAKEQVAAMAKNKALNDAFNLGKQAAAANQWDQAIDGFTKASEVDANQHVVWGNLADSYVSRSKANPATKDADLAKAAEAYQKAIAINANDSAYHNNYALVLGQQKKFDEAQAELTKAAQIDPTGAGKFYFNLGAVYVNTGNLDPAAAAFKKAIDLDPNYAEAYFQYGLSLIGKATIVDGKTVAPAGTAEAFQKYLDLTPNGPNADTAKAMMASMGATVQTNFKAAPAQQKKKQ
;
A
#
# COMPACT_ATOMS: atom_id res chain seq x y z
N MET A 1 20.96 45.11 46.37
CA MET A 1 22.10 44.29 45.89
C MET A 1 21.56 43.26 44.91
N SER A 2 21.81 43.49 43.64
CA SER A 2 21.25 42.80 42.49
C SER A 2 22.22 41.69 42.05
N LEU A 3 21.76 40.46 41.95
CA LEU A 3 22.48 39.34 41.38
C LEU A 3 21.93 39.02 39.99
N PHE A 4 22.67 39.45 38.97
CA PHE A 4 22.46 39.09 37.57
C PHE A 4 22.71 37.59 37.34
N ARG A 5 21.67 36.83 37.00
CA ARG A 5 21.82 35.50 36.41
C ARG A 5 21.97 35.66 34.90
N LYS A 6 23.16 35.40 34.39
CA LYS A 6 23.41 35.21 32.95
C LYS A 6 22.93 33.82 32.54
N SER A 7 21.84 33.78 31.84
CA SER A 7 21.39 32.56 31.15
C SER A 7 22.18 32.40 29.84
N LEU A 8 23.00 31.37 29.80
CA LEU A 8 23.74 30.97 28.62
C LEU A 8 22.77 30.19 27.69
N LEU A 9 22.33 30.83 26.60
CA LEU A 9 21.59 30.17 25.51
C LEU A 9 22.56 29.31 24.73
N ILE A 10 22.47 27.98 24.92
CA ILE A 10 23.11 27.01 24.05
C ILE A 10 22.15 26.81 22.85
N LEU A 11 22.49 27.39 21.69
CA LEU A 11 21.87 27.03 20.42
C LEU A 11 22.32 25.61 20.07
N PRO A 12 21.37 24.69 19.74
CA PRO A 12 21.76 23.45 19.09
C PRO A 12 22.20 23.76 17.67
N LEU A 13 23.47 23.47 17.38
CA LEU A 13 24.04 23.48 16.05
C LEU A 13 23.33 22.34 15.26
N GLY A 14 22.22 22.67 14.57
CA GLY A 14 21.57 21.79 13.65
C GLY A 14 22.52 21.48 12.49
N LEU A 15 23.04 20.25 12.46
CA LEU A 15 23.65 19.70 11.25
C LEU A 15 22.56 19.68 10.17
N ILE A 16 22.57 20.69 9.30
CA ILE A 16 21.86 20.63 8.02
C ILE A 16 22.62 19.61 7.18
N PHE A 17 22.16 18.35 7.21
CA PHE A 17 22.46 17.45 6.13
C PHE A 17 21.80 18.05 4.87
N ALA A 18 22.58 18.74 4.07
CA ALA A 18 22.24 18.97 2.68
C ALA A 18 22.18 17.59 2.04
N ILE A 19 20.97 17.01 2.02
CA ILE A 19 20.66 15.92 1.10
C ILE A 19 20.77 16.57 -0.28
N THR A 20 21.92 16.42 -0.92
CA THR A 20 22.04 16.57 -2.36
C THR A 20 21.16 15.48 -2.95
N GLY A 21 19.87 15.78 -3.07
CA GLY A 21 18.93 14.96 -3.79
C GLY A 21 19.44 14.84 -5.21
N TRP A 22 19.98 13.70 -5.56
CA TRP A 22 20.10 13.30 -6.96
C TRP A 22 18.67 13.29 -7.45
N GLY A 23 18.30 14.34 -8.19
CA GLY A 23 16.95 14.51 -8.68
C GLY A 23 16.57 13.25 -9.45
N GLN A 24 15.63 12.48 -8.88
CA GLN A 24 15.05 11.34 -9.56
C GLN A 24 14.40 11.90 -10.83
N THR A 25 14.97 11.61 -11.98
CA THR A 25 14.50 12.10 -13.26
C THR A 25 13.96 10.95 -14.10
N ALA A 26 13.10 11.30 -15.04
CA ALA A 26 12.53 10.39 -16.02
C ALA A 26 12.73 10.97 -17.42
N ALA A 27 12.34 10.23 -18.42
CA ALA A 27 12.34 10.69 -19.81
C ALA A 27 11.04 10.30 -20.52
N PHE A 28 10.67 11.12 -21.51
CA PHE A 28 9.67 10.75 -22.51
C PHE A 28 10.34 10.70 -23.87
N GLU A 29 9.98 9.69 -24.65
CA GLU A 29 10.34 9.57 -26.05
C GLU A 29 9.12 9.15 -26.86
N GLY A 30 9.21 9.17 -28.15
CA GLY A 30 8.16 8.71 -29.03
C GLY A 30 8.33 9.19 -30.48
N THR A 31 7.37 8.81 -31.29
CA THR A 31 7.31 9.25 -32.69
C THR A 31 6.00 9.98 -32.98
N VAL A 32 6.07 10.98 -33.87
CA VAL A 32 4.89 11.68 -34.38
C VAL A 32 4.73 11.33 -35.86
N LYS A 33 3.61 10.71 -36.21
CA LYS A 33 3.20 10.43 -37.58
C LYS A 33 2.07 11.37 -37.99
N GLY A 34 2.14 11.86 -39.21
CA GLY A 34 1.12 12.71 -39.81
C GLY A 34 -0.13 11.94 -40.22
N THR A 35 -1.12 12.66 -40.73
CA THR A 35 -2.36 12.06 -41.25
C THR A 35 -2.16 11.18 -42.49
N ASP A 36 -0.98 11.30 -43.14
CA ASP A 36 -0.54 10.46 -44.25
C ASP A 36 0.31 9.25 -43.82
N GLY A 37 0.44 9.03 -42.51
CA GLY A 37 1.23 7.97 -41.90
C GLY A 37 2.74 8.19 -41.94
N LYS A 38 3.22 9.32 -42.52
CA LYS A 38 4.64 9.63 -42.57
C LYS A 38 5.14 10.35 -41.34
N PRO A 39 6.43 10.23 -40.99
CA PRO A 39 7.01 10.98 -39.91
C PRO A 39 6.85 12.49 -40.06
N VAL A 40 6.42 13.17 -39.00
CA VAL A 40 6.32 14.63 -38.98
C VAL A 40 7.65 15.22 -38.45
N THR A 41 8.40 15.90 -39.30
CA THR A 41 9.62 16.61 -38.91
C THR A 41 9.29 17.97 -38.34
N GLY A 42 9.92 18.34 -37.22
CA GLY A 42 9.76 19.66 -36.61
C GLY A 42 8.45 19.88 -35.88
N ALA A 43 7.63 18.82 -35.67
CA ALA A 43 6.47 18.92 -34.78
C ALA A 43 6.94 19.27 -33.36
N GLN A 44 6.28 20.22 -32.72
CA GLN A 44 6.60 20.64 -31.38
C GLN A 44 5.85 19.79 -30.37
N VAL A 45 6.57 19.08 -29.52
CA VAL A 45 6.00 18.31 -28.41
C VAL A 45 6.15 19.13 -27.13
N LYS A 46 5.04 19.55 -26.54
CA LYS A 46 5.00 20.28 -25.27
C LYS A 46 4.68 19.32 -24.14
N LEU A 47 5.45 19.42 -23.05
CA LEU A 47 5.33 18.64 -21.85
C LEU A 47 4.99 19.59 -20.70
N GLU A 48 3.71 19.72 -20.37
CA GLU A 48 3.20 20.63 -19.35
C GLU A 48 2.93 19.87 -18.05
N ARG A 49 3.68 20.20 -17.01
CA ARG A 49 3.49 19.57 -15.70
C ARG A 49 2.21 20.07 -15.04
N GLN A 50 1.40 19.14 -14.52
CA GLN A 50 0.06 19.43 -14.02
C GLN A 50 -0.01 19.58 -12.49
N ASP A 51 0.99 19.08 -11.77
CA ASP A 51 1.06 19.10 -10.30
C ASP A 51 1.78 20.35 -9.75
N VAL A 52 2.75 20.87 -10.49
CA VAL A 52 3.46 22.12 -10.20
C VAL A 52 3.81 22.81 -11.52
N LYS A 53 4.14 24.11 -11.47
CA LYS A 53 4.50 24.86 -12.69
C LYS A 53 5.78 24.29 -13.32
N GLY A 54 5.68 23.83 -14.55
CA GLY A 54 6.81 23.34 -15.34
C GLY A 54 6.39 23.04 -16.76
N ASN A 55 7.04 23.70 -17.74
CA ASN A 55 6.77 23.54 -19.16
C ASN A 55 8.07 23.22 -19.87
N TYR A 56 8.05 22.16 -20.67
CA TYR A 56 9.19 21.70 -21.45
C TYR A 56 8.76 21.52 -22.90
N THR A 57 9.67 21.65 -23.82
CA THR A 57 9.34 21.55 -25.24
C THR A 57 10.51 20.88 -25.99
N VAL A 58 10.17 20.00 -26.92
CA VAL A 58 11.11 19.35 -27.80
C VAL A 58 10.51 19.26 -29.21
N ASN A 59 11.34 19.32 -30.25
CA ASN A 59 10.89 19.15 -31.63
C ASN A 59 11.25 17.75 -32.12
N THR A 60 10.43 17.20 -33.02
CA THR A 60 10.71 15.93 -33.67
C THR A 60 11.82 16.09 -34.75
N ASP A 61 12.63 15.04 -34.86
CA ASP A 61 13.66 14.92 -35.87
C ASP A 61 13.09 14.54 -37.27
N LYS A 62 14.00 14.30 -38.25
CA LYS A 62 13.63 13.89 -39.62
C LYS A 62 12.89 12.57 -39.71
N LYS A 63 12.95 11.74 -38.64
CA LYS A 63 12.24 10.47 -38.54
C LYS A 63 10.96 10.60 -37.73
N GLY A 64 10.57 11.82 -37.38
CA GLY A 64 9.42 12.10 -36.50
C GLY A 64 9.65 11.73 -35.03
N HIS A 65 10.88 11.35 -34.64
CA HIS A 65 11.22 10.95 -33.30
C HIS A 65 11.54 12.16 -32.41
N TYR A 66 11.16 12.12 -31.18
CA TYR A 66 11.54 13.05 -30.13
C TYR A 66 12.02 12.32 -28.88
N PHE A 67 12.87 12.96 -28.12
CA PHE A 67 13.32 12.51 -26.79
C PHE A 67 13.51 13.72 -25.88
N TYR A 68 13.00 13.63 -24.67
CA TYR A 68 13.24 14.61 -23.62
C TYR A 68 13.58 13.92 -22.31
N GLY A 69 14.83 14.04 -21.87
CA GLY A 69 15.34 13.47 -20.62
C GLY A 69 15.47 14.51 -19.51
N GLY A 70 15.68 14.01 -18.28
CA GLY A 70 15.88 14.88 -17.12
C GLY A 70 14.58 15.50 -16.58
N LEU A 71 13.41 14.94 -16.91
CA LEU A 71 12.13 15.41 -16.40
C LEU A 71 11.97 15.12 -14.92
N PRO A 72 11.56 16.08 -14.10
CA PRO A 72 11.13 15.82 -12.72
C PRO A 72 9.96 14.84 -12.67
N LEU A 73 9.88 14.06 -11.59
CA LEU A 73 8.74 13.17 -11.39
C LEU A 73 7.46 13.99 -11.21
N GLY A 74 6.40 13.57 -11.88
CA GLY A 74 5.12 14.28 -11.83
C GLY A 74 4.10 13.75 -12.82
N ASN A 75 3.01 14.47 -12.94
CA ASN A 75 1.94 14.22 -13.89
C ASN A 75 1.97 15.27 -15.00
N TYR A 76 1.97 14.81 -16.26
CA TYR A 76 2.16 15.67 -17.41
C TYR A 76 0.96 15.63 -18.37
N LYS A 77 0.65 16.79 -18.94
CA LYS A 77 -0.08 16.91 -20.21
C LYS A 77 0.95 16.97 -21.32
N ILE A 78 0.86 16.12 -22.31
CA ILE A 78 1.77 16.09 -23.47
C ILE A 78 0.94 16.41 -24.70
N SER A 79 1.27 17.49 -25.39
CA SER A 79 0.58 17.90 -26.62
C SER A 79 1.55 18.03 -27.79
N VAL A 80 1.05 17.66 -28.98
CA VAL A 80 1.76 17.79 -30.25
C VAL A 80 1.19 18.94 -31.05
N LEU A 81 2.05 19.87 -31.44
CA LEU A 81 1.73 20.99 -32.33
C LEU A 81 2.44 20.81 -33.66
N VAL A 82 1.65 20.95 -34.72
CA VAL A 82 2.16 21.03 -36.11
C VAL A 82 1.74 22.38 -36.66
N ASP A 83 2.68 23.13 -37.22
CA ASP A 83 2.47 24.51 -37.72
C ASP A 83 1.78 25.43 -36.68
N GLY A 84 2.16 25.25 -35.38
CA GLY A 84 1.65 26.03 -34.29
C GLY A 84 0.25 25.64 -33.81
N GLN A 85 -0.41 24.66 -34.43
CA GLN A 85 -1.73 24.15 -34.04
C GLN A 85 -1.60 22.85 -33.25
N GLU A 86 -2.27 22.78 -32.08
CA GLU A 86 -2.38 21.53 -31.30
C GLU A 86 -3.18 20.51 -32.09
N LYS A 87 -2.57 19.36 -32.41
CA LYS A 87 -3.15 18.28 -33.22
C LYS A 87 -3.58 17.07 -32.41
N ASP A 88 -2.86 16.78 -31.33
CA ASP A 88 -3.19 15.67 -30.42
C ASP A 88 -2.67 15.97 -29.01
N VAL A 89 -3.29 15.37 -27.98
CA VAL A 89 -2.95 15.58 -26.59
C VAL A 89 -3.11 14.30 -25.77
N ARG A 90 -2.15 14.06 -24.87
CA ARG A 90 -2.22 13.02 -23.83
C ARG A 90 -2.22 13.68 -22.46
N ASN A 91 -3.28 13.50 -21.70
CA ASN A 91 -3.39 14.01 -20.35
C ASN A 91 -3.05 12.93 -19.31
N GLY A 92 -2.53 13.35 -18.15
CA GLY A 92 -2.34 12.45 -17.02
C GLY A 92 -1.18 11.47 -17.18
N VAL A 93 -0.19 11.77 -18.03
CA VAL A 93 0.99 10.94 -18.24
C VAL A 93 1.92 11.08 -17.04
N ARG A 94 2.13 9.99 -16.30
CA ARG A 94 3.01 9.98 -15.11
C ARG A 94 4.42 9.53 -15.47
N THR A 95 5.40 10.28 -14.97
CA THR A 95 6.79 9.85 -15.01
C THR A 95 7.07 8.77 -13.95
N LYS A 96 7.97 7.85 -14.28
CA LYS A 96 8.49 6.82 -13.36
C LYS A 96 10.00 7.01 -13.21
N VAL A 97 10.50 6.74 -12.01
CA VAL A 97 11.91 6.95 -11.64
C VAL A 97 12.83 6.16 -12.57
N GLY A 98 13.75 6.86 -13.24
CA GLY A 98 14.78 6.24 -14.08
C GLY A 98 14.23 5.56 -15.34
N GLU A 99 12.94 5.71 -15.66
CA GLU A 99 12.30 5.08 -16.82
C GLU A 99 12.10 6.07 -17.95
N THR A 100 12.31 5.62 -19.17
CA THR A 100 11.90 6.31 -20.40
C THR A 100 10.56 5.74 -20.85
N SER A 101 9.53 6.57 -20.90
CA SER A 101 8.20 6.15 -21.35
C SER A 101 7.99 6.53 -22.81
N ASP A 102 7.56 5.59 -23.65
CA ASP A 102 7.19 5.85 -25.04
C ASP A 102 5.80 6.48 -25.13
N ILE A 103 5.72 7.67 -25.67
CA ILE A 103 4.48 8.43 -25.91
C ILE A 103 4.43 8.83 -27.37
N SER A 104 4.05 7.90 -28.22
CA SER A 104 3.93 8.12 -29.67
C SER A 104 2.56 8.70 -30.05
N PHE A 105 2.54 9.50 -31.11
CA PHE A 105 1.34 10.16 -31.64
C PHE A 105 1.15 9.77 -33.11
N ASP A 106 -0.08 9.33 -33.43
CA ASP A 106 -0.54 9.10 -34.81
C ASP A 106 -1.67 10.08 -35.10
N LEU A 107 -1.36 11.12 -35.85
CA LEU A 107 -2.31 12.18 -36.15
C LEU A 107 -3.41 11.73 -37.14
N ALA A 108 -3.23 10.59 -37.80
CA ALA A 108 -4.28 9.98 -38.60
C ALA A 108 -5.38 9.41 -37.68
N ALA A 109 -5.00 8.84 -36.55
CA ALA A 109 -5.95 8.34 -35.54
C ALA A 109 -6.72 9.49 -34.86
N ALA A 110 -6.09 10.66 -34.69
CA ALA A 110 -6.73 11.86 -34.15
C ALA A 110 -7.74 12.52 -35.13
N ALA A 111 -7.62 12.23 -36.44
CA ALA A 111 -8.48 12.80 -37.48
C ALA A 111 -9.77 12.01 -37.75
N GLY A 112 -10.05 10.96 -36.96
CA GLY A 112 -11.20 10.07 -37.15
C GLY A 112 -10.83 8.73 -37.81
N PRO A 113 -11.76 7.81 -37.98
CA PRO A 113 -11.49 6.51 -38.53
C PRO A 113 -10.95 6.61 -39.95
N PRO A 114 -9.94 5.79 -40.32
CA PRO A 114 -9.29 5.85 -41.62
C PRO A 114 -10.29 5.65 -42.74
N THR A 115 -10.14 6.43 -43.81
CA THR A 115 -10.98 6.31 -45.02
C THR A 115 -10.36 5.42 -46.10
N VAL A 116 -9.07 5.07 -45.92
CA VAL A 116 -8.30 4.13 -46.77
C VAL A 116 -7.61 3.08 -45.92
N ASP A 117 -7.37 1.89 -46.46
CA ASP A 117 -6.57 0.86 -45.78
C ASP A 117 -5.05 1.12 -45.92
N GLU A 118 -4.22 0.25 -45.33
CA GLU A 118 -2.76 0.35 -45.35
C GLU A 118 -2.15 0.32 -46.75
N SER A 119 -2.91 -0.18 -47.77
CA SER A 119 -2.52 -0.23 -49.17
C SER A 119 -2.93 1.03 -49.96
N GLY A 120 -3.64 1.99 -49.33
CA GLY A 120 -4.20 3.17 -49.97
C GLY A 120 -5.51 2.93 -50.73
N ARG A 121 -6.13 1.74 -50.58
CA ARG A 121 -7.44 1.43 -51.16
C ARG A 121 -8.54 2.11 -50.36
N ALA A 122 -9.50 2.74 -51.04
CA ALA A 122 -10.65 3.32 -50.39
C ALA A 122 -11.48 2.24 -49.64
N LEU A 123 -11.77 2.46 -48.38
CA LEU A 123 -12.57 1.55 -47.56
C LEU A 123 -14.01 1.52 -48.07
N SER A 124 -14.61 0.34 -48.13
CA SER A 124 -16.03 0.16 -48.38
C SER A 124 -16.90 0.77 -47.28
N ALA A 125 -18.18 0.97 -47.54
CA ALA A 125 -19.10 1.49 -46.52
C ALA A 125 -19.17 0.61 -45.27
N ALA A 126 -19.06 -0.71 -45.40
CA ALA A 126 -19.04 -1.64 -44.30
C ALA A 126 -17.74 -1.53 -43.45
N GLU A 127 -16.59 -1.43 -44.08
CA GLU A 127 -15.30 -1.26 -43.41
C GLU A 127 -15.22 0.08 -42.67
N LYS A 128 -15.75 1.15 -43.24
CA LYS A 128 -15.86 2.47 -42.59
C LYS A 128 -16.77 2.40 -41.36
N ALA A 129 -17.93 1.76 -41.46
CA ALA A 129 -18.87 1.57 -40.35
C ALA A 129 -18.23 0.75 -39.19
N GLU A 130 -17.47 -0.29 -39.53
CA GLU A 130 -16.76 -1.11 -38.54
C GLU A 130 -15.65 -0.32 -37.84
N ASN A 131 -14.86 0.46 -38.61
CA ASN A 131 -13.80 1.32 -38.05
C ASN A 131 -14.38 2.43 -37.15
N GLU A 132 -15.51 3.02 -37.56
CA GLU A 132 -16.21 4.00 -36.75
C GLU A 132 -16.74 3.41 -35.46
N LYS A 133 -17.30 2.19 -35.51
CA LYS A 133 -17.73 1.45 -34.32
C LYS A 133 -16.56 1.19 -33.38
N LYS A 134 -15.44 0.66 -33.89
CA LYS A 134 -14.22 0.42 -33.10
C LYS A 134 -13.69 1.71 -32.48
N ALA A 135 -13.67 2.81 -33.24
CA ALA A 135 -13.24 4.09 -32.71
C ALA A 135 -14.14 4.59 -31.55
N LYS A 136 -15.46 4.45 -31.70
CA LYS A 136 -16.43 4.79 -30.64
C LYS A 136 -16.24 3.90 -29.40
N GLU A 137 -16.03 2.61 -29.59
CA GLU A 137 -15.76 1.66 -28.49
C GLU A 137 -14.46 2.01 -27.77
N GLN A 138 -13.38 2.37 -28.48
CA GLN A 138 -12.12 2.81 -27.90
C GLN A 138 -12.29 4.10 -27.08
N VAL A 139 -12.99 5.09 -27.62
CA VAL A 139 -13.26 6.35 -26.90
C VAL A 139 -14.07 6.08 -25.63
N ALA A 140 -15.10 5.22 -25.72
CA ALA A 140 -15.91 4.83 -24.56
C ALA A 140 -15.07 4.08 -23.50
N ALA A 141 -14.20 3.17 -23.93
CA ALA A 141 -13.28 2.45 -23.04
C ALA A 141 -12.28 3.38 -22.36
N MET A 142 -11.71 4.35 -23.10
CA MET A 142 -10.83 5.37 -22.53
C MET A 142 -11.55 6.26 -21.50
N ALA A 143 -12.78 6.67 -21.81
CA ALA A 143 -13.59 7.47 -20.88
C ALA A 143 -13.93 6.67 -19.61
N LYS A 144 -14.30 5.39 -19.75
CA LYS A 144 -14.53 4.48 -18.62
C LYS A 144 -13.27 4.34 -17.74
N ASN A 145 -12.12 4.05 -18.37
CA ASN A 145 -10.85 3.90 -17.64
C ASN A 145 -10.44 5.20 -16.92
N LYS A 146 -10.65 6.35 -17.57
CA LYS A 146 -10.41 7.65 -16.93
C LYS A 146 -11.32 7.85 -15.73
N ALA A 147 -12.62 7.62 -15.86
CA ALA A 147 -13.57 7.77 -14.77
C ALA A 147 -13.24 6.84 -13.57
N LEU A 148 -12.86 5.58 -13.85
CA LEU A 148 -12.40 4.64 -12.85
C LEU A 148 -11.17 5.16 -12.10
N ASN A 149 -10.15 5.59 -12.85
CA ASN A 149 -8.91 6.08 -12.26
C ASN A 149 -9.11 7.36 -11.45
N ASP A 150 -9.92 8.29 -11.94
CA ASP A 150 -10.23 9.55 -11.25
C ASP A 150 -10.93 9.26 -9.90
N ALA A 151 -11.96 8.41 -9.90
CA ALA A 151 -12.69 8.02 -8.72
C ALA A 151 -11.80 7.25 -7.72
N PHE A 152 -11.00 6.30 -8.20
CA PHE A 152 -10.07 5.52 -7.38
C PHE A 152 -8.99 6.42 -6.74
N ASN A 153 -8.41 7.33 -7.50
CA ASN A 153 -7.40 8.25 -6.99
C ASN A 153 -7.98 9.22 -5.95
N LEU A 154 -9.22 9.68 -6.15
CA LEU A 154 -9.93 10.49 -5.16
C LEU A 154 -10.10 9.72 -3.84
N GLY A 155 -10.55 8.46 -3.93
CA GLY A 155 -10.66 7.58 -2.77
C GLY A 155 -9.33 7.39 -2.04
N LYS A 156 -8.24 7.15 -2.78
CA LYS A 156 -6.90 7.01 -2.20
C LYS A 156 -6.39 8.26 -1.51
N GLN A 157 -6.60 9.43 -2.11
CA GLN A 157 -6.20 10.71 -1.52
C GLN A 157 -6.97 10.97 -0.22
N ALA A 158 -8.27 10.73 -0.24
CA ALA A 158 -9.12 10.87 0.94
C ALA A 158 -8.72 9.89 2.06
N ALA A 159 -8.44 8.62 1.72
CA ALA A 159 -7.96 7.63 2.68
C ALA A 159 -6.63 8.02 3.32
N ALA A 160 -5.68 8.54 2.52
CA ALA A 160 -4.40 9.04 3.02
C ALA A 160 -4.54 10.25 3.95
N ALA A 161 -5.61 11.03 3.79
CA ALA A 161 -5.97 12.15 4.65
C ALA A 161 -6.87 11.75 5.84
N ASN A 162 -7.16 10.45 6.03
CA ASN A 162 -8.11 9.90 7.02
C ASN A 162 -9.55 10.43 6.86
N GLN A 163 -9.91 10.87 5.67
CA GLN A 163 -11.25 11.36 5.31
C GLN A 163 -12.12 10.18 4.84
N TRP A 164 -12.51 9.31 5.78
CA TRP A 164 -13.06 8.00 5.49
C TRP A 164 -14.37 8.03 4.69
N ASP A 165 -15.25 9.00 4.94
CA ASP A 165 -16.51 9.16 4.17
C ASP A 165 -16.22 9.49 2.70
N GLN A 166 -15.26 10.36 2.43
CA GLN A 166 -14.85 10.70 1.07
C GLN A 166 -14.09 9.56 0.39
N ALA A 167 -13.30 8.80 1.16
CA ALA A 167 -12.63 7.61 0.66
C ALA A 167 -13.65 6.55 0.21
N ILE A 168 -14.65 6.28 1.04
CA ILE A 168 -15.75 5.36 0.73
C ILE A 168 -16.52 5.83 -0.51
N ASP A 169 -16.86 7.11 -0.62
CA ASP A 169 -17.54 7.68 -1.81
C ASP A 169 -16.69 7.48 -3.08
N GLY A 170 -15.40 7.80 -3.02
CA GLY A 170 -14.47 7.63 -4.14
C GLY A 170 -14.35 6.18 -4.61
N PHE A 171 -14.14 5.23 -3.69
CA PHE A 171 -14.04 3.82 -4.03
C PHE A 171 -15.38 3.21 -4.45
N THR A 172 -16.50 3.67 -3.90
CA THR A 172 -17.84 3.27 -4.33
C THR A 172 -18.05 3.67 -5.79
N LYS A 173 -17.81 4.93 -6.14
CA LYS A 173 -17.89 5.42 -7.53
C LYS A 173 -16.96 4.62 -8.46
N ALA A 174 -15.75 4.30 -8.03
CA ALA A 174 -14.85 3.47 -8.82
C ALA A 174 -15.43 2.06 -9.05
N SER A 175 -16.05 1.45 -8.05
CA SER A 175 -16.70 0.13 -8.15
C SER A 175 -17.94 0.13 -9.05
N GLU A 176 -18.65 1.25 -9.15
CA GLU A 176 -19.79 1.44 -10.08
C GLU A 176 -19.32 1.54 -11.53
N VAL A 177 -18.15 2.15 -11.77
CA VAL A 177 -17.56 2.22 -13.12
C VAL A 177 -17.06 0.85 -13.57
N ASP A 178 -16.38 0.11 -12.69
CA ASP A 178 -15.89 -1.24 -12.98
C ASP A 178 -15.90 -2.11 -11.73
N ALA A 179 -16.90 -2.95 -11.62
CA ALA A 179 -17.07 -3.89 -10.51
C ALA A 179 -16.04 -5.04 -10.48
N ASN A 180 -15.27 -5.25 -11.56
CA ASN A 180 -14.30 -6.34 -11.65
C ASN A 180 -12.89 -5.97 -11.13
N GLN A 181 -12.75 -4.83 -10.48
CA GLN A 181 -11.48 -4.36 -9.94
C GLN A 181 -11.35 -4.76 -8.46
N HIS A 182 -10.72 -5.90 -8.16
CA HIS A 182 -10.55 -6.39 -6.79
C HIS A 182 -9.89 -5.36 -5.86
N VAL A 183 -8.92 -4.57 -6.40
CA VAL A 183 -8.21 -3.53 -5.62
C VAL A 183 -9.17 -2.43 -5.15
N VAL A 184 -10.19 -2.08 -5.94
CA VAL A 184 -11.22 -1.10 -5.56
C VAL A 184 -12.00 -1.62 -4.36
N TRP A 185 -12.46 -2.88 -4.40
CA TRP A 185 -13.20 -3.50 -3.31
C TRP A 185 -12.37 -3.66 -2.04
N GLY A 186 -11.08 -4.02 -2.16
CA GLY A 186 -10.17 -4.10 -1.02
C GLY A 186 -10.01 -2.75 -0.32
N ASN A 187 -9.75 -1.67 -1.08
CA ASN A 187 -9.62 -0.32 -0.51
C ASN A 187 -10.93 0.21 0.07
N LEU A 188 -12.08 -0.14 -0.53
CA LEU A 188 -13.40 0.19 0.01
C LEU A 188 -13.61 -0.48 1.37
N ALA A 189 -13.26 -1.77 1.48
CA ALA A 189 -13.33 -2.52 2.73
C ALA A 189 -12.42 -1.91 3.81
N ASP A 190 -11.16 -1.62 3.48
CA ASP A 190 -10.19 -0.98 4.40
C ASP A 190 -10.71 0.38 4.90
N SER A 191 -11.39 1.14 4.03
CA SER A 191 -11.97 2.45 4.38
C SER A 191 -13.13 2.29 5.38
N TYR A 192 -14.01 1.31 5.18
CA TYR A 192 -15.05 0.99 6.15
C TYR A 192 -14.46 0.51 7.48
N VAL A 193 -13.45 -0.35 7.48
CA VAL A 193 -12.76 -0.78 8.72
C VAL A 193 -12.15 0.43 9.44
N SER A 194 -11.55 1.34 8.72
CA SER A 194 -10.94 2.54 9.30
C SER A 194 -11.98 3.48 9.89
N ARG A 195 -13.10 3.69 9.19
CA ARG A 195 -14.23 4.48 9.72
C ARG A 195 -14.85 3.84 10.95
N SER A 196 -15.01 2.52 10.98
CA SER A 196 -15.55 1.80 12.14
C SER A 196 -14.71 1.99 13.41
N LYS A 197 -13.40 2.19 13.27
CA LYS A 197 -12.49 2.51 14.39
C LYS A 197 -12.61 3.97 14.83
N ALA A 198 -12.82 4.88 13.88
CA ALA A 198 -12.91 6.31 14.13
C ALA A 198 -14.30 6.72 14.67
N ASN A 199 -15.36 6.00 14.30
CA ASN A 199 -16.74 6.31 14.67
C ASN A 199 -17.45 5.10 15.26
N PRO A 200 -17.54 4.97 16.60
CA PRO A 200 -18.23 3.86 17.25
C PRO A 200 -19.71 3.74 16.89
N ALA A 201 -20.39 4.83 16.54
CA ALA A 201 -21.80 4.82 16.21
C ALA A 201 -22.12 4.08 14.88
N THR A 202 -21.16 4.03 13.95
CA THR A 202 -21.32 3.34 12.66
C THR A 202 -20.64 1.99 12.63
N LYS A 203 -19.97 1.57 13.72
CA LYS A 203 -19.06 0.44 13.77
C LYS A 203 -19.65 -0.84 13.16
N ASP A 204 -20.81 -1.27 13.63
CA ASP A 204 -21.37 -2.56 13.20
C ASP A 204 -21.81 -2.52 11.73
N ALA A 205 -22.41 -1.40 11.29
CA ALA A 205 -22.79 -1.19 9.90
C ALA A 205 -21.56 -1.14 8.98
N ASP A 206 -20.49 -0.48 9.41
CA ASP A 206 -19.25 -0.39 8.65
C ASP A 206 -18.55 -1.74 8.56
N LEU A 207 -18.49 -2.51 9.65
CA LEU A 207 -17.92 -3.86 9.62
C LEU A 207 -18.72 -4.80 8.70
N ALA A 208 -20.06 -4.65 8.64
CA ALA A 208 -20.87 -5.42 7.70
C ALA A 208 -20.52 -5.07 6.25
N LYS A 209 -20.44 -3.78 5.92
CA LYS A 209 -20.05 -3.31 4.57
C LYS A 209 -18.61 -3.68 4.20
N ALA A 210 -17.69 -3.63 5.17
CA ALA A 210 -16.32 -4.10 4.96
C ALA A 210 -16.27 -5.59 4.61
N ALA A 211 -17.04 -6.41 5.32
CA ALA A 211 -17.14 -7.85 5.04
C ALA A 211 -17.64 -8.11 3.60
N GLU A 212 -18.72 -7.44 3.19
CA GLU A 212 -19.25 -7.56 1.81
C GLU A 212 -18.22 -7.13 0.76
N ALA A 213 -17.49 -6.05 1.00
CA ALA A 213 -16.49 -5.55 0.06
C ALA A 213 -15.28 -6.51 -0.04
N TYR A 214 -14.79 -7.07 1.08
CA TYR A 214 -13.75 -8.11 1.04
C TYR A 214 -14.22 -9.37 0.32
N GLN A 215 -15.45 -9.82 0.53
CA GLN A 215 -16.01 -10.98 -0.19
C GLN A 215 -15.99 -10.73 -1.70
N LYS A 216 -16.35 -9.53 -2.16
CA LYS A 216 -16.26 -9.15 -3.58
C LYS A 216 -14.81 -9.14 -4.08
N ALA A 217 -13.87 -8.61 -3.30
CA ALA A 217 -12.45 -8.62 -3.65
C ALA A 217 -11.93 -10.06 -3.80
N ILE A 218 -12.27 -10.95 -2.84
CA ILE A 218 -11.90 -12.38 -2.85
C ILE A 218 -12.55 -13.11 -4.02
N ALA A 219 -13.82 -12.83 -4.34
CA ALA A 219 -14.50 -13.45 -5.46
C ALA A 219 -13.81 -13.14 -6.81
N ILE A 220 -13.19 -11.98 -6.94
CA ILE A 220 -12.45 -11.57 -8.15
C ILE A 220 -11.01 -12.09 -8.12
N ASN A 221 -10.35 -12.03 -6.97
CA ASN A 221 -8.97 -12.48 -6.77
C ASN A 221 -8.86 -13.35 -5.49
N ALA A 222 -9.17 -14.63 -5.62
CA ALA A 222 -9.17 -15.59 -4.53
C ALA A 222 -7.76 -15.96 -4.01
N ASN A 223 -6.70 -15.57 -4.71
CA ASN A 223 -5.32 -15.90 -4.36
C ASN A 223 -4.58 -14.75 -3.67
N ASP A 224 -5.30 -13.76 -3.16
CA ASP A 224 -4.71 -12.65 -2.38
C ASP A 224 -4.85 -12.95 -0.88
N SER A 225 -3.76 -13.39 -0.26
CA SER A 225 -3.71 -13.72 1.17
C SER A 225 -4.07 -12.53 2.07
N ALA A 226 -3.79 -11.29 1.62
CA ALA A 226 -4.10 -10.10 2.39
C ALA A 226 -5.61 -9.88 2.51
N TYR A 227 -6.40 -10.15 1.46
CA TYR A 227 -7.86 -10.05 1.54
C TYR A 227 -8.45 -11.07 2.51
N HIS A 228 -7.99 -12.33 2.45
CA HIS A 228 -8.42 -13.36 3.39
C HIS A 228 -8.08 -12.99 4.85
N ASN A 229 -6.85 -12.52 5.09
CA ASN A 229 -6.44 -12.06 6.41
C ASN A 229 -7.28 -10.88 6.91
N ASN A 230 -7.46 -9.85 6.10
CA ASN A 230 -8.17 -8.64 6.51
C ASN A 230 -9.68 -8.93 6.70
N TYR A 231 -10.25 -9.78 5.84
CA TYR A 231 -11.61 -10.26 6.02
C TYR A 231 -11.80 -11.01 7.34
N ALA A 232 -10.87 -11.91 7.67
CA ALA A 232 -10.88 -12.63 8.94
C ALA A 232 -10.83 -11.69 10.16
N LEU A 233 -10.05 -10.60 10.10
CA LEU A 233 -10.02 -9.60 11.17
C LEU A 233 -11.36 -8.88 11.33
N VAL A 234 -12.08 -8.63 10.24
CA VAL A 234 -13.45 -8.09 10.26
C VAL A 234 -14.41 -9.10 10.88
N LEU A 235 -14.35 -10.35 10.46
CA LEU A 235 -15.16 -11.45 11.02
C LEU A 235 -14.92 -11.63 12.52
N GLY A 236 -13.67 -11.55 12.97
CA GLY A 236 -13.31 -11.57 14.37
C GLY A 236 -13.96 -10.44 15.18
N GLN A 237 -13.99 -9.22 14.63
CA GLN A 237 -14.69 -8.08 15.25
C GLN A 237 -16.22 -8.27 15.29
N GLN A 238 -16.79 -8.99 14.32
CA GLN A 238 -18.19 -9.40 14.28
C GLN A 238 -18.50 -10.62 15.16
N LYS A 239 -17.50 -11.17 15.86
CA LYS A 239 -17.58 -12.40 16.67
C LYS A 239 -17.90 -13.66 15.86
N LYS A 240 -17.64 -13.64 14.54
CA LYS A 240 -17.78 -14.78 13.63
C LYS A 240 -16.46 -15.58 13.58
N PHE A 241 -16.11 -16.19 14.70
CA PHE A 241 -14.77 -16.72 14.94
C PHE A 241 -14.43 -17.93 14.08
N ASP A 242 -15.38 -18.82 13.81
CA ASP A 242 -15.17 -20.00 12.97
C ASP A 242 -14.88 -19.60 11.51
N GLU A 243 -15.62 -18.60 11.01
CA GLU A 243 -15.39 -18.03 9.68
C GLU A 243 -14.02 -17.33 9.61
N ALA A 244 -13.66 -16.56 10.65
CA ALA A 244 -12.36 -15.91 10.75
C ALA A 244 -11.21 -16.92 10.73
N GLN A 245 -11.32 -18.03 11.45
CA GLN A 245 -10.34 -19.11 11.45
C GLN A 245 -10.18 -19.74 10.06
N ALA A 246 -11.28 -19.99 9.37
CA ALA A 246 -11.25 -20.55 8.02
C ALA A 246 -10.50 -19.63 7.05
N GLU A 247 -10.79 -18.33 7.10
CA GLU A 247 -10.15 -17.35 6.22
C GLU A 247 -8.64 -17.16 6.54
N LEU A 248 -8.24 -17.15 7.82
CA LEU A 248 -6.82 -17.11 8.20
C LEU A 248 -6.06 -18.36 7.76
N THR A 249 -6.70 -19.52 7.84
CA THR A 249 -6.12 -20.77 7.36
C THR A 249 -5.88 -20.71 5.84
N LYS A 250 -6.84 -20.17 5.07
CA LYS A 250 -6.67 -19.94 3.63
C LYS A 250 -5.52 -18.96 3.35
N ALA A 251 -5.46 -17.83 4.09
CA ALA A 251 -4.36 -16.88 3.94
C ALA A 251 -2.99 -17.55 4.12
N ALA A 252 -2.84 -18.41 5.13
CA ALA A 252 -1.61 -19.14 5.39
C ALA A 252 -1.27 -20.21 4.33
N GLN A 253 -2.28 -20.76 3.67
CA GLN A 253 -2.09 -21.69 2.54
C GLN A 253 -1.65 -20.96 1.27
N ILE A 254 -2.21 -19.77 1.01
CA ILE A 254 -1.89 -18.94 -0.16
C ILE A 254 -0.50 -18.34 -0.04
N ASP A 255 -0.14 -17.85 1.12
CA ASP A 255 1.19 -17.27 1.40
C ASP A 255 1.86 -17.96 2.59
N PRO A 256 2.57 -19.06 2.36
CA PRO A 256 3.31 -19.75 3.43
C PRO A 256 4.42 -18.92 4.06
N THR A 257 4.97 -17.94 3.33
CA THR A 257 6.04 -17.08 3.86
C THR A 257 5.51 -16.03 4.83
N GLY A 258 4.32 -15.52 4.60
CA GLY A 258 3.59 -14.64 5.51
C GLY A 258 2.79 -15.36 6.59
N ALA A 259 2.78 -16.69 6.59
CA ALA A 259 1.90 -17.51 7.44
C ALA A 259 2.08 -17.25 8.95
N GLY A 260 3.29 -16.87 9.39
CA GLY A 260 3.55 -16.49 10.79
C GLY A 260 2.58 -15.42 11.29
N LYS A 261 2.36 -14.38 10.50
CA LYS A 261 1.42 -13.29 10.82
C LYS A 261 -0.04 -13.79 10.85
N PHE A 262 -0.41 -14.67 9.94
CA PHE A 262 -1.78 -15.18 9.89
C PHE A 262 -2.08 -16.09 11.08
N TYR A 263 -1.12 -16.94 11.49
CA TYR A 263 -1.24 -17.75 12.71
C TYR A 263 -1.25 -16.88 13.98
N PHE A 264 -0.51 -15.77 14.01
CA PHE A 264 -0.61 -14.80 15.10
C PHE A 264 -2.03 -14.20 15.20
N ASN A 265 -2.60 -13.76 14.10
CA ASN A 265 -3.98 -13.23 14.06
C ASN A 265 -4.99 -14.30 14.45
N LEU A 266 -4.79 -15.55 14.05
CA LEU A 266 -5.61 -16.69 14.46
C LEU A 266 -5.55 -16.92 15.97
N GLY A 267 -4.35 -16.84 16.57
CA GLY A 267 -4.18 -16.89 18.02
C GLY A 267 -4.96 -15.79 18.73
N ALA A 268 -4.94 -14.56 18.22
CA ALA A 268 -5.73 -13.45 18.76
C ALA A 268 -7.25 -13.69 18.67
N VAL A 269 -7.73 -14.30 17.58
CA VAL A 269 -9.13 -14.72 17.45
C VAL A 269 -9.51 -15.72 18.55
N TYR A 270 -8.66 -16.72 18.80
CA TYR A 270 -8.89 -17.71 19.86
C TYR A 270 -8.86 -17.10 21.27
N VAL A 271 -7.96 -16.13 21.54
CA VAL A 271 -7.96 -15.38 22.83
C VAL A 271 -9.30 -14.68 23.04
N ASN A 272 -9.84 -14.04 22.01
CA ASN A 272 -11.12 -13.33 22.07
C ASN A 272 -12.32 -14.27 22.32
N THR A 273 -12.18 -15.57 22.04
CA THR A 273 -13.18 -16.61 22.35
C THR A 273 -12.96 -17.29 23.69
N GLY A 274 -11.89 -16.96 24.42
CA GLY A 274 -11.49 -17.65 25.63
C GLY A 274 -10.85 -19.02 25.41
N ASN A 275 -10.56 -19.39 24.16
CA ASN A 275 -9.98 -20.69 23.79
C ASN A 275 -8.44 -20.66 23.88
N LEU A 276 -7.91 -20.68 25.11
CA LEU A 276 -6.49 -20.49 25.37
C LEU A 276 -5.58 -21.60 24.81
N ASP A 277 -6.05 -22.86 24.73
CA ASP A 277 -5.27 -23.95 24.15
C ASP A 277 -5.07 -23.79 22.63
N PRO A 278 -6.12 -23.59 21.82
CA PRO A 278 -5.96 -23.23 20.41
C PRO A 278 -5.16 -21.94 20.20
N ALA A 279 -5.33 -20.92 21.07
CA ALA A 279 -4.55 -19.69 20.99
C ALA A 279 -3.05 -19.95 21.16
N ALA A 280 -2.66 -20.69 22.20
CA ALA A 280 -1.27 -21.07 22.43
C ALA A 280 -0.69 -21.87 21.24
N ALA A 281 -1.46 -22.84 20.70
CA ALA A 281 -1.03 -23.59 19.53
C ALA A 281 -0.80 -22.69 18.29
N ALA A 282 -1.68 -21.74 18.04
CA ALA A 282 -1.58 -20.81 16.92
C ALA A 282 -0.38 -19.84 17.09
N PHE A 283 -0.18 -19.24 18.28
CA PHE A 283 0.98 -18.41 18.56
C PHE A 283 2.29 -19.20 18.47
N LYS A 284 2.30 -20.46 18.97
CA LYS A 284 3.46 -21.36 18.82
C LYS A 284 3.79 -21.58 17.35
N LYS A 285 2.77 -21.80 16.51
CA LYS A 285 2.97 -21.95 15.06
C LYS A 285 3.51 -20.67 14.42
N ALA A 286 3.06 -19.50 14.86
CA ALA A 286 3.60 -18.20 14.41
C ALA A 286 5.09 -18.08 14.76
N ILE A 287 5.48 -18.47 15.98
CA ILE A 287 6.88 -18.51 16.45
C ILE A 287 7.74 -19.48 15.64
N ASP A 288 7.21 -20.66 15.31
CA ASP A 288 7.94 -21.68 14.54
C ASP A 288 8.21 -21.21 13.11
N LEU A 289 7.33 -20.39 12.56
CA LEU A 289 7.47 -19.79 11.22
C LEU A 289 8.33 -18.51 11.23
N ASP A 290 8.27 -17.73 12.30
CA ASP A 290 9.10 -16.55 12.49
C ASP A 290 9.66 -16.49 13.92
N PRO A 291 10.86 -17.06 14.16
CA PRO A 291 11.50 -17.06 15.49
C PRO A 291 11.88 -15.68 16.03
N ASN A 292 11.77 -14.62 15.23
CA ASN A 292 12.01 -13.24 15.64
C ASN A 292 10.72 -12.45 15.90
N TYR A 293 9.56 -13.08 15.83
CA TYR A 293 8.27 -12.44 16.07
C TYR A 293 8.04 -12.23 17.57
N ALA A 294 8.63 -11.17 18.13
CA ALA A 294 8.60 -10.90 19.57
C ALA A 294 7.17 -10.94 20.15
N GLU A 295 6.21 -10.26 19.52
CA GLU A 295 4.84 -10.20 20.02
C GLU A 295 4.17 -11.58 20.10
N ALA A 296 4.52 -12.50 19.21
CA ALA A 296 4.00 -13.86 19.25
C ALA A 296 4.48 -14.61 20.50
N TYR A 297 5.71 -14.41 20.95
CA TYR A 297 6.20 -14.97 22.21
C TYR A 297 5.46 -14.39 23.41
N PHE A 298 5.21 -13.09 23.43
CA PHE A 298 4.45 -12.46 24.52
C PHE A 298 3.05 -13.00 24.60
N GLN A 299 2.31 -13.06 23.49
CA GLN A 299 0.94 -13.59 23.46
C GLN A 299 0.89 -15.09 23.74
N TYR A 300 1.90 -15.85 23.31
CA TYR A 300 2.05 -17.25 23.68
C TYR A 300 2.18 -17.42 25.20
N GLY A 301 3.10 -16.64 25.82
CA GLY A 301 3.24 -16.61 27.27
C GLY A 301 1.96 -16.26 28.02
N LEU A 302 1.21 -15.26 27.56
CA LEU A 302 -0.09 -14.89 28.11
C LEU A 302 -1.13 -16.01 27.99
N SER A 303 -1.15 -16.72 26.85
CA SER A 303 -2.08 -17.85 26.65
C SER A 303 -1.76 -19.03 27.58
N LEU A 304 -0.48 -19.25 27.88
CA LEU A 304 -0.04 -20.29 28.81
C LEU A 304 -0.30 -19.89 30.25
N ILE A 305 0.04 -18.65 30.66
CA ILE A 305 -0.14 -18.22 32.07
C ILE A 305 -1.63 -18.12 32.44
N GLY A 306 -2.51 -17.90 31.47
CA GLY A 306 -3.96 -17.95 31.68
C GLY A 306 -4.47 -19.33 32.14
N LYS A 307 -3.64 -20.37 32.05
CA LYS A 307 -3.90 -21.74 32.53
C LYS A 307 -3.11 -22.06 33.80
N ALA A 308 -2.43 -21.09 34.39
CA ALA A 308 -1.65 -21.29 35.60
C ALA A 308 -2.58 -21.57 36.82
N THR A 309 -2.07 -22.35 37.77
CA THR A 309 -2.70 -22.59 39.06
C THR A 309 -1.91 -21.90 40.16
N ILE A 310 -2.52 -21.72 41.30
CA ILE A 310 -1.85 -21.21 42.50
C ILE A 310 -1.64 -22.37 43.46
N VAL A 311 -0.36 -22.65 43.77
CA VAL A 311 0.04 -23.67 44.73
C VAL A 311 0.92 -23.01 45.80
N ASP A 312 0.55 -23.10 47.07
CA ASP A 312 1.27 -22.49 48.19
C ASP A 312 1.59 -20.99 47.98
N GLY A 313 0.58 -20.26 47.41
CA GLY A 313 0.72 -18.82 47.15
C GLY A 313 1.62 -18.45 45.97
N LYS A 314 2.12 -19.41 45.20
CA LYS A 314 2.93 -19.20 44.03
C LYS A 314 2.16 -19.55 42.75
N THR A 315 2.39 -18.78 41.70
CA THR A 315 1.86 -19.06 40.36
C THR A 315 2.64 -20.22 39.76
N VAL A 316 1.99 -21.32 39.47
CA VAL A 316 2.53 -22.48 38.75
C VAL A 316 1.96 -22.45 37.33
N ALA A 317 2.74 -21.99 36.38
CA ALA A 317 2.37 -21.91 34.99
C ALA A 317 2.85 -23.16 34.22
N PRO A 318 2.21 -23.51 33.09
CA PRO A 318 2.69 -24.54 32.19
C PRO A 318 4.14 -24.31 31.75
N ALA A 319 4.85 -25.41 31.43
CA ALA A 319 6.20 -25.34 30.89
C ALA A 319 6.24 -24.48 29.61
N GLY A 320 7.34 -23.75 29.42
CA GLY A 320 7.51 -22.82 28.29
C GLY A 320 7.00 -21.41 28.54
N THR A 321 6.26 -21.16 29.63
CA THR A 321 5.69 -19.82 29.92
C THR A 321 6.76 -18.79 30.22
N ALA A 322 7.69 -19.09 31.13
CA ALA A 322 8.79 -18.18 31.49
C ALA A 322 9.75 -17.99 30.32
N GLU A 323 10.04 -19.05 29.59
CA GLU A 323 10.88 -19.02 28.39
C GLU A 323 10.29 -18.13 27.29
N ALA A 324 8.97 -18.15 27.12
CA ALA A 324 8.30 -17.30 26.16
C ALA A 324 8.44 -15.80 26.52
N PHE A 325 8.20 -15.41 27.78
CA PHE A 325 8.42 -14.04 28.22
C PHE A 325 9.89 -13.64 28.17
N GLN A 326 10.81 -14.54 28.54
CA GLN A 326 12.25 -14.26 28.41
C GLN A 326 12.63 -13.99 26.95
N LYS A 327 12.13 -14.83 26.01
CA LYS A 327 12.44 -14.64 24.59
C LYS A 327 11.86 -13.34 24.03
N TYR A 328 10.66 -12.94 24.48
CA TYR A 328 10.13 -11.60 24.18
C TYR A 328 11.09 -10.50 24.64
N LEU A 329 11.58 -10.59 25.88
CA LEU A 329 12.52 -9.59 26.45
C LEU A 329 13.88 -9.60 25.76
N ASP A 330 14.36 -10.77 25.29
CA ASP A 330 15.59 -10.87 24.52
C ASP A 330 15.49 -10.15 23.17
N LEU A 331 14.33 -10.25 22.52
CA LEU A 331 14.06 -9.62 21.23
C LEU A 331 13.71 -8.12 21.36
N THR A 332 12.99 -7.76 22.42
CA THR A 332 12.49 -6.39 22.63
C THR A 332 12.60 -5.99 24.11
N PRO A 333 13.82 -5.77 24.66
CA PRO A 333 14.04 -5.53 26.09
C PRO A 333 13.34 -4.27 26.64
N ASN A 334 13.06 -3.30 25.77
CA ASN A 334 12.35 -2.06 26.05
C ASN A 334 11.03 -1.96 25.26
N GLY A 335 10.48 -3.09 24.82
CA GLY A 335 9.23 -3.14 24.08
C GLY A 335 8.02 -2.76 24.95
N PRO A 336 6.86 -2.49 24.33
CA PRO A 336 5.67 -1.99 25.03
C PRO A 336 5.17 -2.94 26.12
N ASN A 337 5.46 -4.23 26.02
CA ASN A 337 5.03 -5.25 26.96
C ASN A 337 6.17 -5.74 27.89
N ALA A 338 7.35 -5.06 27.88
CA ALA A 338 8.53 -5.53 28.63
C ALA A 338 8.28 -5.57 30.14
N ASP A 339 7.65 -4.57 30.71
CA ASP A 339 7.38 -4.53 32.14
C ASP A 339 6.31 -5.56 32.53
N THR A 340 5.32 -5.80 31.70
CA THR A 340 4.34 -6.86 31.89
C THR A 340 5.01 -8.23 31.86
N ALA A 341 5.88 -8.49 30.89
CA ALA A 341 6.61 -9.75 30.79
C ALA A 341 7.47 -10.01 32.04
N LYS A 342 8.21 -9.00 32.51
CA LYS A 342 9.00 -9.08 33.76
C LYS A 342 8.11 -9.39 34.98
N ALA A 343 6.96 -8.71 35.10
CA ALA A 343 6.01 -8.94 36.20
C ALA A 343 5.46 -10.36 36.18
N MET A 344 5.10 -10.89 34.98
CA MET A 344 4.63 -12.27 34.85
C MET A 344 5.71 -13.29 35.24
N MET A 345 6.96 -13.10 34.80
CA MET A 345 8.10 -13.94 35.23
C MET A 345 8.30 -13.90 36.73
N ALA A 346 8.27 -12.71 37.36
CA ALA A 346 8.42 -12.55 38.79
C ALA A 346 7.32 -13.28 39.60
N SER A 347 6.06 -13.25 39.10
CA SER A 347 4.92 -13.97 39.74
C SER A 347 5.10 -15.48 39.77
N MET A 348 5.87 -16.03 38.84
CA MET A 348 6.23 -17.45 38.75
C MET A 348 7.53 -17.77 39.52
N GLY A 349 8.17 -16.79 40.15
CA GLY A 349 9.50 -16.95 40.78
C GLY A 349 10.65 -17.12 39.77
N ALA A 350 10.43 -16.81 38.51
CA ALA A 350 11.45 -16.84 37.48
C ALA A 350 12.24 -15.51 37.47
N THR A 351 13.56 -15.62 37.30
CA THR A 351 14.43 -14.43 37.19
C THR A 351 14.68 -14.12 35.71
N VAL A 352 14.60 -12.81 35.37
CA VAL A 352 14.93 -12.35 34.02
C VAL A 352 16.45 -12.52 33.79
N GLN A 353 16.82 -13.31 32.81
CA GLN A 353 18.21 -13.42 32.39
C GLN A 353 18.53 -12.27 31.42
N THR A 354 19.38 -11.37 31.82
CA THR A 354 19.87 -10.30 30.92
C THR A 354 21.13 -10.77 30.22
N ASN A 355 21.09 -10.93 28.91
CA ASN A 355 22.27 -11.16 28.07
C ASN A 355 23.13 -9.88 27.89
N PHE A 356 23.11 -8.97 28.87
CA PHE A 356 23.94 -7.77 28.85
C PHE A 356 25.38 -8.22 29.19
N LYS A 357 26.20 -8.44 28.17
CA LYS A 357 27.66 -8.36 28.35
C LYS A 357 27.95 -6.89 28.69
N ALA A 358 28.18 -6.58 29.98
CA ALA A 358 28.67 -5.29 30.39
C ALA A 358 29.90 -4.96 29.54
N ALA A 359 29.90 -3.80 28.89
CA ALA A 359 31.09 -3.31 28.21
C ALA A 359 32.26 -3.29 29.24
N PRO A 360 33.46 -3.77 28.86
CA PRO A 360 34.59 -3.78 29.79
C PRO A 360 34.85 -2.37 30.31
N ALA A 361 34.88 -2.26 31.63
CA ALA A 361 35.16 -0.98 32.32
C ALA A 361 36.47 -0.42 31.77
N GLN A 362 36.41 0.77 31.17
CA GLN A 362 37.63 1.48 30.77
C GLN A 362 38.49 1.73 32.02
N GLN A 363 39.60 1.00 32.14
CA GLN A 363 40.62 1.29 33.15
C GLN A 363 41.13 2.70 32.89
N LYS A 364 40.78 3.64 33.79
CA LYS A 364 41.43 4.94 33.86
C LYS A 364 42.90 4.70 34.09
N LYS A 365 43.74 4.90 33.08
CA LYS A 365 45.19 5.05 33.29
C LYS A 365 45.40 6.23 34.20
N LYS A 366 45.91 5.96 35.43
CA LYS A 366 46.52 6.98 36.28
C LYS A 366 47.79 7.43 35.57
N GLN A 367 47.86 8.68 35.21
CA GLN A 367 49.13 9.40 35.02
C GLN A 367 49.60 9.93 36.37
#